data_e89839e2f2d945775076a8480fbe5f26
#
_entry.id   e89839e2f2d945775076a8480fbe5f26
#
_cell.length_a   1.000
_cell.length_b   1.000
_cell.length_c   1.000
_cell.angle_alpha   90.00
_cell.angle_beta   90.00
_cell.angle_gamma   90.00
#
_symmetry.space_group_name_H-M   'P 1'
#
loop_
_entity.id
_entity.type
_entity.pdbx_description
1 polymer ?
#
loop_
_entity_poly.entity_id
_entity_poly.type
_entity_poly.pdbx_seq_one_letter_code
_entity_poly.pdbx_strand_id
1 'polypeptide(L)'
;MLVTLVFTMALTSIGFAQTKQVPKTLSYEKAVELAIKNSLDIKQIDRKLQKIETTNKELDKTSERLSIPGIDYPEKEDDWNQLLYSLEKEDKEKKLNEFSARYTKRMLEDTIRNLFHSIESSVLDLQDYDQQIQLKQKELQIAKVRYSVGKISRYDYDSIKTSLEGMKRTKEQKRLELQKQKLELNKYLRLNNLDEYTLVSIPYQYQPITLTDAELNSHAVRASHTNMDVVAKENGISLQQLLIDQNLVLGNRKIQQEDVYIANTENLKLKEDIREGVKREYANLKLTEERIELLLYRKEVMKQELQNDMVRLKYGKISKFSIEEKKMQLSELERQYTESVKEYELAKIHFQNLYVSGSNL
;
A
#
# COMPACT_ATOMS: atom_id res chain seq x y z
N MET A 1 8.18 22.48 72.81
CA MET A 1 8.31 23.12 71.49
C MET A 1 8.26 22.03 70.45
N LEU A 2 7.04 21.72 69.93
CA LEU A 2 6.81 20.66 68.92
C LEU A 2 6.86 21.32 67.58
N VAL A 3 7.78 20.83 66.69
CA VAL A 3 7.89 21.25 65.29
C VAL A 3 7.11 20.22 64.44
N THR A 4 5.97 20.64 63.93
CA THR A 4 5.14 19.84 63.01
C THR A 4 5.64 20.03 61.62
N LEU A 5 6.20 18.96 61.03
CA LEU A 5 6.66 18.91 59.66
C LEU A 5 5.45 18.59 58.75
N VAL A 6 4.99 19.57 57.96
CA VAL A 6 3.93 19.39 56.97
C VAL A 6 4.57 18.87 55.68
N PHE A 7 4.27 17.61 55.36
CA PHE A 7 4.66 16.97 54.08
C PHE A 7 3.59 17.30 53.03
N THR A 8 3.85 18.25 52.14
CA THR A 8 3.02 18.51 50.99
C THR A 8 3.35 17.46 49.90
N MET A 9 2.48 16.45 49.78
CA MET A 9 2.49 15.55 48.61
C MET A 9 2.02 16.33 47.37
N ALA A 10 2.96 16.61 46.46
CA ALA A 10 2.65 17.04 45.12
C ALA A 10 2.06 15.83 44.34
N LEU A 11 0.74 15.82 44.18
CA LEU A 11 0.06 14.93 43.25
C LEU A 11 0.47 15.30 41.81
N THR A 12 1.46 14.60 41.28
CA THR A 12 1.71 14.60 39.85
C THR A 12 0.50 13.97 39.18
N SER A 13 -0.31 14.78 38.51
CA SER A 13 -1.37 14.34 37.62
C SER A 13 -0.77 13.50 36.50
N ILE A 14 -0.87 12.19 36.65
CA ILE A 14 -0.66 11.25 35.52
C ILE A 14 -1.74 11.61 34.52
N GLY A 15 -1.32 12.26 33.41
CA GLY A 15 -2.19 12.58 32.30
C GLY A 15 -2.77 11.28 31.78
N PHE A 16 -4.04 11.03 32.05
CA PHE A 16 -4.80 9.99 31.40
C PHE A 16 -4.72 10.28 29.90
N ALA A 17 -4.04 9.39 29.16
CA ALA A 17 -4.12 9.36 27.72
C ALA A 17 -5.60 9.31 27.34
N GLN A 18 -6.11 10.37 26.70
CA GLN A 18 -7.46 10.37 26.13
C GLN A 18 -7.58 9.13 25.27
N THR A 19 -8.38 8.17 25.73
CA THR A 19 -8.81 7.04 24.91
C THR A 19 -9.56 7.63 23.73
N LYS A 20 -8.90 7.67 22.56
CA LYS A 20 -9.55 8.05 21.31
C LYS A 20 -10.72 7.08 21.10
N GLN A 21 -11.95 7.60 21.16
CA GLN A 21 -13.13 6.82 20.78
C GLN A 21 -12.95 6.40 19.32
N VAL A 22 -12.79 5.10 19.11
CA VAL A 22 -12.75 4.52 17.77
C VAL A 22 -14.18 4.64 17.22
N PRO A 23 -14.37 5.20 16.03
CA PRO A 23 -15.69 5.24 15.41
C PRO A 23 -16.20 3.80 15.19
N LYS A 24 -17.48 3.53 15.45
CA LYS A 24 -18.09 2.20 15.19
C LYS A 24 -17.92 1.74 13.74
N THR A 25 -17.78 2.69 12.82
CA THR A 25 -17.50 2.47 11.41
C THR A 25 -16.28 3.27 10.99
N LEU A 26 -15.38 2.66 10.24
CA LEU A 26 -14.13 3.28 9.78
C LEU A 26 -14.15 3.35 8.25
N SER A 27 -14.22 4.57 7.70
CA SER A 27 -14.05 4.79 6.26
C SER A 27 -12.56 4.83 5.88
N TYR A 28 -12.28 4.58 4.59
CA TYR A 28 -10.93 4.65 4.03
C TYR A 28 -10.28 6.03 4.26
N GLU A 29 -10.99 7.11 3.97
CA GLU A 29 -10.49 8.48 4.12
C GLU A 29 -10.10 8.78 5.57
N LYS A 30 -10.93 8.33 6.52
CA LYS A 30 -10.64 8.50 7.95
C LYS A 30 -9.45 7.67 8.41
N ALA A 31 -9.30 6.47 7.87
CA ALA A 31 -8.15 5.63 8.15
C ALA A 31 -6.85 6.26 7.62
N VAL A 32 -6.86 6.78 6.39
CA VAL A 32 -5.72 7.49 5.79
C VAL A 32 -5.36 8.73 6.63
N GLU A 33 -6.34 9.55 6.99
CA GLU A 33 -6.11 10.73 7.85
C GLU A 33 -5.42 10.34 9.17
N LEU A 34 -5.91 9.29 9.82
CA LEU A 34 -5.33 8.79 11.08
C LEU A 34 -3.91 8.23 10.88
N ALA A 35 -3.68 7.48 9.80
CA ALA A 35 -2.37 6.92 9.48
C ALA A 35 -1.33 8.02 9.23
N ILE A 36 -1.67 9.03 8.43
CA ILE A 36 -0.81 10.20 8.16
C ILE A 36 -0.50 10.96 9.46
N LYS A 37 -1.53 11.29 10.24
CA LYS A 37 -1.39 12.02 11.51
C LYS A 37 -0.51 11.28 12.52
N ASN A 38 -0.58 9.95 12.52
CA ASN A 38 0.11 9.12 13.49
C ASN A 38 1.47 8.60 12.99
N SER A 39 1.80 8.75 11.68
CA SER A 39 3.06 8.32 11.10
C SER A 39 4.26 8.97 11.78
N LEU A 40 5.24 8.14 12.19
CA LEU A 40 6.51 8.62 12.72
C LEU A 40 7.40 9.15 11.62
N ASP A 41 7.37 8.53 10.44
CA ASP A 41 8.20 8.91 9.31
C ASP A 41 7.86 10.32 8.84
N ILE A 42 6.56 10.64 8.72
CA ILE A 42 6.10 12.00 8.38
C ILE A 42 6.55 12.99 9.45
N LYS A 43 6.37 12.68 10.73
CA LYS A 43 6.83 13.56 11.82
C LYS A 43 8.34 13.76 11.84
N GLN A 44 9.10 12.73 11.44
CA GLN A 44 10.55 12.84 11.31
C GLN A 44 10.94 13.76 10.15
N ILE A 45 10.26 13.63 9.01
CA ILE A 45 10.45 14.51 7.85
C ILE A 45 10.12 15.96 8.21
N ASP A 46 8.99 16.20 8.88
CA ASP A 46 8.60 17.55 9.33
C ASP A 46 9.65 18.18 10.23
N ARG A 47 10.25 17.39 11.15
CA ARG A 47 11.37 17.87 11.99
C ARG A 47 12.64 18.16 11.20
N LYS A 48 12.94 17.36 10.17
CA LYS A 48 14.08 17.65 9.27
C LYS A 48 13.84 18.96 8.52
N LEU A 49 12.64 19.20 8.00
CA LEU A 49 12.29 20.46 7.34
C LEU A 49 12.41 21.66 8.28
N GLN A 50 11.94 21.54 9.52
CA GLN A 50 12.11 22.61 10.54
C GLN A 50 13.60 22.88 10.84
N LYS A 51 14.44 21.83 10.91
CA LYS A 51 15.89 21.99 11.09
C LYS A 51 16.50 22.73 9.91
N ILE A 52 16.17 22.36 8.68
CA ILE A 52 16.65 23.03 7.45
C ILE A 52 16.28 24.51 7.45
N GLU A 53 15.04 24.87 7.82
CA GLU A 53 14.62 26.27 7.95
C GLU A 53 15.45 27.05 8.97
N THR A 54 15.85 26.40 10.07
CA THR A 54 16.71 27.02 11.08
C THR A 54 18.11 27.21 10.55
N THR A 55 18.66 26.20 9.89
CA THR A 55 20.00 26.27 9.26
C THR A 55 20.03 27.37 8.19
N ASN A 56 19.02 27.47 7.33
CA ASN A 56 18.94 28.52 6.31
C ASN A 56 18.98 29.93 6.92
N LYS A 57 18.26 30.19 8.01
CA LYS A 57 18.32 31.48 8.72
C LYS A 57 19.73 31.78 9.26
N GLU A 58 20.51 30.79 9.65
CA GLU A 58 21.90 30.97 10.08
C GLU A 58 22.83 31.23 8.90
N LEU A 59 22.62 30.55 7.77
CA LEU A 59 23.36 30.76 6.52
C LEU A 59 23.09 32.16 5.95
N ASP A 60 21.86 32.65 6.01
CA ASP A 60 21.51 34.02 5.60
C ASP A 60 22.26 35.06 6.41
N LYS A 61 22.32 34.90 7.74
CA LYS A 61 23.15 35.81 8.61
C LYS A 61 24.64 35.75 8.28
N THR A 62 25.12 34.60 7.85
CA THR A 62 26.53 34.45 7.43
C THR A 62 26.75 35.13 6.10
N SER A 63 25.83 35.02 5.16
CA SER A 63 25.83 35.76 3.89
C SER A 63 25.87 37.26 4.11
N GLU A 64 25.01 37.79 5.01
CA GLU A 64 25.01 39.21 5.39
C GLU A 64 26.36 39.68 5.92
N ARG A 65 26.99 38.87 6.81
CA ARG A 65 28.34 39.20 7.36
C ARG A 65 29.41 39.21 6.29
N LEU A 66 29.43 38.24 5.37
CA LEU A 66 30.37 38.20 4.27
C LEU A 66 30.17 39.31 3.23
N SER A 67 29.00 39.90 3.18
CA SER A 67 28.62 40.97 2.25
C SER A 67 29.05 42.37 2.70
N ILE A 68 29.65 42.55 3.92
CA ILE A 68 30.05 43.85 4.44
C ILE A 68 31.21 44.41 3.58
N PRO A 69 31.08 45.62 2.97
CA PRO A 69 32.12 46.20 2.16
C PRO A 69 33.31 46.62 3.01
N GLY A 70 34.53 46.43 2.49
CA GLY A 70 35.75 46.98 3.07
C GLY A 70 36.60 46.02 3.94
N ILE A 71 36.19 44.75 4.03
CA ILE A 71 37.03 43.71 4.65
C ILE A 71 37.59 42.80 3.55
N ASP A 72 38.81 43.04 3.16
CA ASP A 72 39.54 42.22 2.18
C ASP A 72 40.34 41.15 2.95
N TYR A 73 39.77 39.93 3.06
CA TYR A 73 40.48 38.78 3.60
C TYR A 73 40.84 37.83 2.48
N PRO A 74 42.09 37.31 2.40
CA PRO A 74 42.47 36.27 1.42
C PRO A 74 41.65 34.99 1.53
N GLU A 75 41.04 34.72 2.69
CA GLU A 75 40.19 33.54 2.99
C GLU A 75 38.75 33.72 2.52
N LYS A 76 38.36 34.89 2.04
CA LYS A 76 36.97 35.22 1.70
C LYS A 76 36.40 34.42 0.54
N GLU A 77 37.21 34.00 -0.42
CA GLU A 77 36.79 33.22 -1.57
C GLU A 77 36.40 31.80 -1.16
N ASP A 78 37.20 31.17 -0.30
CA ASP A 78 36.92 29.82 0.24
C ASP A 78 35.66 29.85 1.12
N ASP A 79 35.49 30.87 1.97
CA ASP A 79 34.29 31.05 2.80
C ASP A 79 33.03 31.25 1.96
N TRP A 80 33.11 32.02 0.87
CA TRP A 80 32.00 32.19 -0.06
C TRP A 80 31.66 30.89 -0.80
N ASN A 81 32.65 30.15 -1.25
CA ASN A 81 32.46 28.88 -1.93
C ASN A 81 31.82 27.86 -0.98
N GLN A 82 32.25 27.81 0.28
CA GLN A 82 31.60 26.96 1.30
C GLN A 82 30.16 27.40 1.62
N LEU A 83 29.90 28.71 1.70
CA LEU A 83 28.57 29.24 1.92
C LEU A 83 27.62 28.88 0.76
N LEU A 84 28.06 29.10 -0.48
CA LEU A 84 27.27 28.76 -1.69
C LEU A 84 26.96 27.25 -1.73
N TYR A 85 27.95 26.41 -1.45
CA TYR A 85 27.72 24.98 -1.35
C TYR A 85 26.71 24.62 -0.26
N SER A 86 26.82 25.24 0.91
CA SER A 86 25.93 24.98 2.03
C SER A 86 24.48 25.40 1.73
N LEU A 87 24.27 26.56 1.09
CA LEU A 87 22.96 27.05 0.66
C LEU A 87 22.33 26.10 -0.37
N GLU A 88 23.10 25.71 -1.38
CA GLU A 88 22.59 24.79 -2.42
C GLU A 88 22.28 23.39 -1.83
N LYS A 89 23.12 22.91 -0.91
CA LYS A 89 22.89 21.67 -0.19
C LYS A 89 21.57 21.70 0.59
N GLU A 90 21.37 22.74 1.40
CA GLU A 90 20.15 22.88 2.19
C GLU A 90 18.90 23.02 1.30
N ASP A 91 18.96 23.75 0.17
CA ASP A 91 17.87 23.84 -0.79
C ASP A 91 17.51 22.45 -1.40
N LYS A 92 18.55 21.69 -1.80
CA LYS A 92 18.35 20.33 -2.32
C LYS A 92 17.80 19.37 -1.26
N GLU A 93 18.33 19.45 -0.01
CA GLU A 93 17.82 18.66 1.09
C GLU A 93 16.37 19.02 1.43
N LYS A 94 15.99 20.30 1.38
CA LYS A 94 14.62 20.76 1.56
C LYS A 94 13.71 20.15 0.51
N LYS A 95 14.04 20.31 -0.77
CA LYS A 95 13.27 19.75 -1.90
C LYS A 95 13.12 18.23 -1.79
N LEU A 96 14.20 17.53 -1.41
CA LEU A 96 14.16 16.08 -1.23
C LEU A 96 13.27 15.66 -0.06
N ASN A 97 13.31 16.38 1.07
CA ASN A 97 12.43 16.09 2.21
C ASN A 97 10.96 16.42 1.92
N GLU A 98 10.65 17.50 1.21
CA GLU A 98 9.29 17.81 0.74
C GLU A 98 8.76 16.72 -0.21
N PHE A 99 9.62 16.23 -1.10
CA PHE A 99 9.31 15.13 -2.00
C PHE A 99 9.08 13.84 -1.22
N SER A 100 9.97 13.51 -0.28
CA SER A 100 9.85 12.35 0.61
C SER A 100 8.56 12.39 1.45
N ALA A 101 8.12 13.57 1.91
CA ALA A 101 6.85 13.72 2.60
C ALA A 101 5.66 13.35 1.71
N ARG A 102 5.66 13.81 0.45
CA ARG A 102 4.61 13.46 -0.53
C ARG A 102 4.62 11.97 -0.86
N TYR A 103 5.79 11.41 -1.11
CA TYR A 103 5.98 9.99 -1.35
C TYR A 103 5.45 9.15 -0.19
N THR A 104 5.87 9.45 1.05
CA THR A 104 5.47 8.72 2.25
C THR A 104 3.95 8.78 2.48
N LYS A 105 3.32 9.93 2.22
CA LYS A 105 1.85 10.06 2.29
C LYS A 105 1.16 9.15 1.27
N ARG A 106 1.64 9.13 0.02
CA ARG A 106 1.09 8.25 -1.04
C ARG A 106 1.27 6.77 -0.71
N MET A 107 2.44 6.39 -0.21
CA MET A 107 2.69 5.02 0.22
C MET A 107 1.77 4.59 1.36
N LEU A 108 1.49 5.49 2.32
CA LEU A 108 0.52 5.22 3.38
C LEU A 108 -0.91 5.06 2.83
N GLU A 109 -1.33 5.94 1.91
CA GLU A 109 -2.64 5.83 1.24
C GLU A 109 -2.79 4.46 0.56
N ASP A 110 -1.78 4.02 -0.20
CA ASP A 110 -1.79 2.74 -0.90
C ASP A 110 -1.76 1.56 0.09
N THR A 111 -0.94 1.63 1.14
CA THR A 111 -0.88 0.59 2.18
C THR A 111 -2.23 0.43 2.89
N ILE A 112 -2.86 1.53 3.29
CA ILE A 112 -4.18 1.49 3.94
C ILE A 112 -5.24 0.94 2.98
N ARG A 113 -5.20 1.31 1.70
CA ARG A 113 -6.11 0.81 0.67
C ARG A 113 -5.98 -0.71 0.50
N ASN A 114 -4.74 -1.20 0.40
CA ASN A 114 -4.46 -2.63 0.29
C ASN A 114 -4.93 -3.41 1.53
N LEU A 115 -4.73 -2.85 2.74
CA LEU A 115 -5.23 -3.47 3.97
C LEU A 115 -6.76 -3.49 4.03
N PHE A 116 -7.44 -2.42 3.62
CA PHE A 116 -8.91 -2.40 3.52
C PHE A 116 -9.39 -3.49 2.58
N HIS A 117 -8.82 -3.55 1.37
CA HIS A 117 -9.15 -4.58 0.40
C HIS A 117 -8.91 -6.00 0.95
N SER A 118 -7.74 -6.27 1.55
CA SER A 118 -7.42 -7.58 2.12
C SER A 118 -8.38 -7.98 3.23
N ILE A 119 -8.76 -7.04 4.11
CA ILE A 119 -9.72 -7.30 5.19
C ILE A 119 -11.12 -7.58 4.63
N GLU A 120 -11.60 -6.78 3.67
CA GLU A 120 -12.89 -7.01 3.00
C GLU A 120 -12.95 -8.36 2.30
N SER A 121 -11.88 -8.72 1.57
CA SER A 121 -11.75 -10.01 0.88
C SER A 121 -11.79 -11.16 1.88
N SER A 122 -11.05 -11.06 3.00
CA SER A 122 -11.05 -12.07 4.05
C SER A 122 -12.41 -12.23 4.74
N VAL A 123 -13.18 -11.13 4.88
CA VAL A 123 -14.56 -11.20 5.42
C VAL A 123 -15.49 -11.95 4.44
N LEU A 124 -15.40 -11.67 3.14
CA LEU A 124 -16.16 -12.38 2.11
C LEU A 124 -15.78 -13.86 2.03
N ASP A 125 -14.47 -14.17 2.08
CA ASP A 125 -13.99 -15.56 2.14
C ASP A 125 -14.61 -16.33 3.31
N LEU A 126 -14.68 -15.74 4.50
CA LEU A 126 -15.29 -16.37 5.66
C LEU A 126 -16.80 -16.63 5.48
N GLN A 127 -17.51 -15.71 4.83
CA GLN A 127 -18.94 -15.90 4.49
C GLN A 127 -19.12 -17.04 3.49
N ASP A 128 -18.27 -17.12 2.46
CA ASP A 128 -18.29 -18.19 1.48
C ASP A 128 -17.98 -19.55 2.13
N TYR A 129 -16.98 -19.62 3.03
CA TYR A 129 -16.71 -20.84 3.79
C TYR A 129 -17.91 -21.27 4.63
N ASP A 130 -18.68 -20.33 5.20
CA ASP A 130 -19.92 -20.66 5.94
C ASP A 130 -20.96 -21.31 5.04
N GLN A 131 -21.16 -20.78 3.84
CA GLN A 131 -22.09 -21.35 2.86
C GLN A 131 -21.63 -22.74 2.38
N GLN A 132 -20.34 -22.88 2.07
CA GLN A 132 -19.76 -24.16 1.66
C GLN A 132 -19.86 -25.23 2.75
N ILE A 133 -19.59 -24.87 4.00
CA ILE A 133 -19.72 -25.76 5.15
C ILE A 133 -21.18 -26.20 5.33
N GLN A 134 -22.15 -25.29 5.19
CA GLN A 134 -23.58 -25.65 5.25
C GLN A 134 -23.97 -26.63 4.14
N LEU A 135 -23.52 -26.40 2.91
CA LEU A 135 -23.77 -27.30 1.80
C LEU A 135 -23.13 -28.68 2.03
N LYS A 136 -21.87 -28.71 2.50
CA LYS A 136 -21.16 -29.95 2.82
C LYS A 136 -21.80 -30.72 3.98
N GLN A 137 -22.41 -30.03 4.96
CA GLN A 137 -23.22 -30.65 6.01
C GLN A 137 -24.46 -31.33 5.46
N LYS A 138 -25.17 -30.70 4.50
CA LYS A 138 -26.32 -31.33 3.82
C LYS A 138 -25.89 -32.56 3.00
N GLU A 139 -24.76 -32.46 2.29
CA GLU A 139 -24.16 -33.58 1.56
C GLU A 139 -23.85 -34.74 2.50
N LEU A 140 -23.26 -34.49 3.67
CA LEU A 140 -22.97 -35.50 4.69
C LEU A 140 -24.26 -36.15 5.22
N GLN A 141 -25.32 -35.39 5.42
CA GLN A 141 -26.64 -35.96 5.81
C GLN A 141 -27.16 -36.91 4.75
N ILE A 142 -27.12 -36.52 3.47
CA ILE A 142 -27.54 -37.38 2.35
C ILE A 142 -26.65 -38.62 2.28
N ALA A 143 -25.33 -38.46 2.42
CA ALA A 143 -24.37 -39.55 2.42
C ALA A 143 -24.65 -40.54 3.58
N LYS A 144 -24.99 -40.05 4.77
CA LYS A 144 -25.36 -40.87 5.92
C LYS A 144 -26.55 -41.80 5.60
N VAL A 145 -27.59 -41.25 4.98
CA VAL A 145 -28.77 -42.05 4.55
C VAL A 145 -28.39 -43.06 3.48
N ARG A 146 -27.59 -42.68 2.47
CA ARG A 146 -27.15 -43.59 1.40
C ARG A 146 -26.25 -44.71 1.94
N TYR A 147 -25.39 -44.41 2.90
CA TYR A 147 -24.55 -45.39 3.57
C TYR A 147 -25.40 -46.39 4.38
N SER A 148 -26.41 -45.93 5.15
CA SER A 148 -27.27 -46.82 5.97
C SER A 148 -28.10 -47.80 5.14
N VAL A 149 -28.36 -47.47 3.86
CA VAL A 149 -29.06 -48.37 2.92
C VAL A 149 -28.13 -49.07 1.93
N GLY A 150 -26.83 -49.04 2.18
CA GLY A 150 -25.78 -49.74 1.38
C GLY A 150 -25.49 -49.17 -0.01
N LYS A 151 -25.93 -47.92 -0.29
CA LYS A 151 -25.79 -47.27 -1.63
C LYS A 151 -24.43 -46.58 -1.83
N ILE A 152 -23.65 -46.37 -0.79
CA ILE A 152 -22.26 -45.88 -0.85
C ILE A 152 -21.38 -46.64 0.11
N SER A 153 -20.08 -46.66 -0.15
CA SER A 153 -19.11 -47.32 0.69
C SER A 153 -18.84 -46.53 1.99
N ARG A 154 -18.28 -47.22 3.02
CA ARG A 154 -17.79 -46.54 4.22
C ARG A 154 -16.70 -45.52 3.89
N TYR A 155 -15.83 -45.85 2.94
CA TYR A 155 -14.77 -44.95 2.47
C TYR A 155 -15.35 -43.62 1.92
N ASP A 156 -16.38 -43.69 1.06
CA ASP A 156 -17.01 -42.51 0.50
C ASP A 156 -17.65 -41.64 1.60
N TYR A 157 -18.37 -42.27 2.56
CA TYR A 157 -18.93 -41.56 3.70
C TYR A 157 -17.87 -40.86 4.57
N ASP A 158 -16.80 -41.61 4.94
CA ASP A 158 -15.71 -41.08 5.76
C ASP A 158 -14.93 -39.97 5.01
N SER A 159 -14.78 -40.06 3.69
CA SER A 159 -14.18 -39.03 2.84
C SER A 159 -14.96 -37.69 2.91
N ILE A 160 -16.29 -37.75 2.79
CA ILE A 160 -17.14 -36.54 2.90
C ILE A 160 -17.02 -35.91 4.29
N LYS A 161 -17.00 -36.76 5.35
CA LYS A 161 -16.83 -36.30 6.73
C LYS A 161 -15.48 -35.61 6.95
N THR A 162 -14.41 -36.22 6.46
CA THR A 162 -13.05 -35.66 6.55
C THR A 162 -12.92 -34.35 5.79
N SER A 163 -13.52 -34.27 4.59
CA SER A 163 -13.59 -33.03 3.81
C SER A 163 -14.28 -31.89 4.58
N LEU A 164 -15.41 -32.17 5.24
CA LEU A 164 -16.12 -31.18 6.07
C LEU A 164 -15.24 -30.67 7.23
N GLU A 165 -14.53 -31.56 7.94
CA GLU A 165 -13.63 -31.16 9.03
C GLU A 165 -12.43 -30.37 8.49
N GLY A 166 -11.90 -30.71 7.32
CA GLY A 166 -10.88 -29.93 6.62
C GLY A 166 -11.35 -28.50 6.35
N MET A 167 -12.54 -28.33 5.79
CA MET A 167 -13.12 -27.00 5.51
C MET A 167 -13.30 -26.15 6.77
N LYS A 168 -13.73 -26.75 7.89
CA LYS A 168 -13.86 -26.04 9.17
C LYS A 168 -12.49 -25.54 9.68
N ARG A 169 -11.43 -26.36 9.55
CA ARG A 169 -10.07 -25.98 9.93
C ARG A 169 -9.54 -24.83 9.04
N THR A 170 -9.77 -24.91 7.73
CA THR A 170 -9.38 -23.84 6.81
C THR A 170 -10.10 -22.53 7.14
N LYS A 171 -11.40 -22.59 7.47
CA LYS A 171 -12.15 -21.40 7.92
C LYS A 171 -11.52 -20.79 9.17
N GLU A 172 -11.11 -21.60 10.15
CA GLU A 172 -10.46 -21.07 11.37
C GLU A 172 -9.10 -20.43 11.05
N GLN A 173 -8.30 -21.00 10.14
CA GLN A 173 -7.08 -20.36 9.66
C GLN A 173 -7.36 -19.01 9.00
N LYS A 174 -8.38 -18.91 8.15
CA LYS A 174 -8.80 -17.65 7.53
C LYS A 174 -9.26 -16.61 8.57
N ARG A 175 -9.94 -17.04 9.64
CA ARG A 175 -10.32 -16.16 10.74
C ARG A 175 -9.11 -15.56 11.47
N LEU A 176 -8.06 -16.36 11.70
CA LEU A 176 -6.82 -15.88 12.29
C LEU A 176 -6.06 -14.92 11.35
N GLU A 177 -6.08 -15.18 10.04
CA GLU A 177 -5.52 -14.29 9.05
C GLU A 177 -6.21 -12.92 9.04
N LEU A 178 -7.55 -12.90 9.07
CA LEU A 178 -8.34 -11.66 9.22
C LEU A 178 -7.97 -10.90 10.49
N GLN A 179 -7.79 -11.57 11.62
CA GLN A 179 -7.33 -10.93 12.85
C GLN A 179 -5.94 -10.29 12.66
N LYS A 180 -5.01 -10.99 12.03
CA LYS A 180 -3.67 -10.45 11.74
C LYS A 180 -3.74 -9.19 10.87
N GLN A 181 -4.55 -9.19 9.82
CA GLN A 181 -4.73 -8.01 8.94
C GLN A 181 -5.32 -6.82 9.71
N LYS A 182 -6.32 -7.06 10.59
CA LYS A 182 -6.89 -6.01 11.45
C LYS A 182 -5.85 -5.45 12.43
N LEU A 183 -5.02 -6.29 13.04
CA LEU A 183 -3.93 -5.86 13.91
C LEU A 183 -2.91 -5.00 13.15
N GLU A 184 -2.60 -5.37 11.92
CA GLU A 184 -1.71 -4.60 11.06
C GLU A 184 -2.30 -3.22 10.75
N LEU A 185 -3.58 -3.14 10.37
CA LEU A 185 -4.28 -1.87 10.18
C LEU A 185 -4.24 -1.02 11.46
N ASN A 186 -4.56 -1.60 12.62
CA ASN A 186 -4.52 -0.90 13.92
C ASN A 186 -3.13 -0.33 14.23
N LYS A 187 -2.06 -1.03 13.84
CA LYS A 187 -0.69 -0.53 13.98
C LYS A 187 -0.47 0.78 13.22
N TYR A 188 -0.91 0.86 11.97
CA TYR A 188 -0.81 2.10 11.17
C TYR A 188 -1.67 3.22 11.75
N LEU A 189 -2.86 2.89 12.24
CA LEU A 189 -3.80 3.86 12.80
C LEU A 189 -3.47 4.26 14.25
N ARG A 190 -2.57 3.51 14.90
CA ARG A 190 -2.28 3.60 16.35
C ARG A 190 -3.54 3.50 17.21
N LEU A 191 -4.37 2.52 16.87
CA LEU A 191 -5.51 2.09 17.65
C LEU A 191 -5.12 0.93 18.57
N ASN A 192 -5.94 0.70 19.62
CA ASN A 192 -5.75 -0.45 20.47
C ASN A 192 -6.19 -1.73 19.75
N ASN A 193 -5.54 -2.85 20.06
CA ASN A 193 -5.84 -4.15 19.42
C ASN A 193 -7.25 -4.69 19.71
N LEU A 194 -7.92 -4.13 20.73
CA LEU A 194 -9.28 -4.52 21.16
C LEU A 194 -10.37 -3.62 20.56
N ASP A 195 -10.00 -2.61 19.78
CA ASP A 195 -10.98 -1.70 19.18
C ASP A 195 -11.78 -2.43 18.10
N GLU A 196 -13.08 -2.56 18.32
CA GLU A 196 -14.00 -3.15 17.34
C GLU A 196 -14.59 -2.06 16.46
N TYR A 197 -14.39 -2.20 15.16
CA TYR A 197 -14.97 -1.34 14.13
C TYR A 197 -15.32 -2.16 12.90
N THR A 198 -16.29 -1.65 12.14
CA THR A 198 -16.64 -2.18 10.82
C THR A 198 -16.05 -1.27 9.75
N LEU A 199 -15.37 -1.85 8.77
CA LEU A 199 -14.87 -1.09 7.62
C LEU A 199 -16.03 -0.70 6.71
N VAL A 200 -16.01 0.53 6.24
CA VAL A 200 -16.88 0.97 5.15
C VAL A 200 -16.23 0.52 3.84
N SER A 201 -16.95 -0.26 3.05
CA SER A 201 -16.44 -0.78 1.78
C SER A 201 -16.07 0.36 0.82
N ILE A 202 -14.93 0.21 0.15
CA ILE A 202 -14.51 1.13 -0.91
C ILE A 202 -15.27 0.73 -2.17
N PRO A 203 -16.05 1.63 -2.79
CA PRO A 203 -16.72 1.32 -4.05
C PRO A 203 -15.67 1.26 -5.17
N TYR A 204 -15.52 0.09 -5.77
CA TYR A 204 -14.69 -0.08 -6.97
C TYR A 204 -15.58 -0.13 -8.20
N GLN A 205 -15.22 0.64 -9.20
CA GLN A 205 -15.91 0.67 -10.48
C GLN A 205 -14.94 0.37 -11.59
N TYR A 206 -15.15 -0.73 -12.30
CA TYR A 206 -14.30 -1.12 -13.42
C TYR A 206 -14.36 -0.07 -14.54
N GLN A 207 -13.24 0.54 -14.81
CA GLN A 207 -13.04 1.48 -15.91
C GLN A 207 -11.68 1.18 -16.57
N PRO A 208 -11.66 0.53 -17.74
CA PRO A 208 -10.43 0.19 -18.43
C PRO A 208 -9.64 1.45 -18.80
N ILE A 209 -8.31 1.37 -18.69
CA ILE A 209 -7.40 2.43 -19.08
C ILE A 209 -6.92 2.17 -20.53
N THR A 210 -7.04 3.18 -21.39
CA THR A 210 -6.53 3.10 -22.75
C THR A 210 -5.55 4.24 -22.97
N LEU A 211 -4.30 3.88 -23.28
CA LEU A 211 -3.24 4.81 -23.63
C LEU A 211 -2.71 4.47 -25.01
N THR A 212 -2.43 5.49 -25.80
CA THR A 212 -1.62 5.35 -27.02
C THR A 212 -0.15 5.11 -26.64
N ASP A 213 0.66 4.58 -27.56
CA ASP A 213 2.09 4.38 -27.30
C ASP A 213 2.81 5.68 -26.92
N ALA A 214 2.40 6.81 -27.51
CA ALA A 214 2.94 8.13 -27.17
C ALA A 214 2.61 8.56 -25.74
N GLU A 215 1.36 8.32 -25.29
CA GLU A 215 0.93 8.62 -23.92
C GLU A 215 1.62 7.71 -22.92
N LEU A 216 1.73 6.41 -23.22
CA LEU A 216 2.45 5.46 -22.36
C LEU A 216 3.93 5.84 -22.22
N ASN A 217 4.60 6.17 -23.31
CA ASN A 217 5.99 6.63 -23.27
C ASN A 217 6.13 7.95 -22.47
N SER A 218 5.21 8.90 -22.67
CA SER A 218 5.19 10.15 -21.88
C SER A 218 4.99 9.87 -20.38
N HIS A 219 4.11 8.93 -20.03
CA HIS A 219 3.90 8.50 -18.65
C HIS A 219 5.17 7.85 -18.05
N ALA A 220 5.81 6.95 -18.78
CA ALA A 220 7.05 6.29 -18.40
C ALA A 220 8.20 7.29 -18.17
N VAL A 221 8.34 8.28 -19.06
CA VAL A 221 9.33 9.36 -18.90
C VAL A 221 9.05 10.16 -17.62
N ARG A 222 7.81 10.59 -17.39
CA ARG A 222 7.44 11.32 -16.18
C ARG A 222 7.71 10.50 -14.91
N ALA A 223 7.32 9.22 -14.88
CA ALA A 223 7.58 8.33 -13.75
C ALA A 223 9.08 8.22 -13.46
N SER A 224 9.92 8.06 -14.50
CA SER A 224 11.38 7.97 -14.33
C SER A 224 12.03 9.25 -13.78
N HIS A 225 11.41 10.42 -13.92
CA HIS A 225 11.89 11.68 -13.35
C HIS A 225 11.30 12.01 -11.98
N THR A 226 10.19 11.40 -11.61
CA THR A 226 9.52 11.61 -10.32
C THR A 226 9.75 10.46 -9.33
N ASN A 227 10.51 9.44 -9.73
CA ASN A 227 10.88 8.35 -8.82
C ASN A 227 11.82 8.86 -7.72
N MET A 228 11.59 8.42 -6.47
CA MET A 228 12.32 8.89 -5.29
C MET A 228 13.82 8.62 -5.39
N ASP A 229 14.21 7.43 -5.87
CA ASP A 229 15.63 7.04 -5.95
C ASP A 229 16.36 7.85 -7.03
N VAL A 230 15.69 8.14 -8.15
CA VAL A 230 16.22 8.99 -9.22
C VAL A 230 16.44 10.40 -8.71
N VAL A 231 15.44 10.99 -8.04
CA VAL A 231 15.53 12.36 -7.49
C VAL A 231 16.65 12.46 -6.44
N ALA A 232 16.76 11.47 -5.55
CA ALA A 232 17.82 11.42 -4.55
C ALA A 232 19.21 11.33 -5.20
N LYS A 233 19.34 10.47 -6.23
CA LYS A 233 20.62 10.29 -6.96
C LYS A 233 20.99 11.53 -7.75
N GLU A 234 20.05 12.18 -8.44
CA GLU A 234 20.29 13.46 -9.15
C GLU A 234 20.76 14.57 -8.21
N ASN A 235 20.13 14.68 -7.03
CA ASN A 235 20.57 15.66 -6.03
C ASN A 235 22.00 15.37 -5.54
N GLY A 236 22.35 14.10 -5.27
CA GLY A 236 23.70 13.70 -4.88
C GLY A 236 24.73 14.02 -5.96
N ILE A 237 24.47 13.67 -7.21
CA ILE A 237 25.33 13.95 -8.37
C ILE A 237 25.56 15.46 -8.50
N SER A 238 24.49 16.25 -8.44
CA SER A 238 24.57 17.70 -8.56
C SER A 238 25.39 18.34 -7.43
N LEU A 239 25.25 17.87 -6.18
CA LEU A 239 26.05 18.35 -5.06
C LEU A 239 27.53 17.97 -5.21
N GLN A 240 27.83 16.75 -5.68
CA GLN A 240 29.21 16.33 -5.93
C GLN A 240 29.85 17.13 -7.05
N GLN A 241 29.11 17.40 -8.13
CA GLN A 241 29.55 18.28 -9.21
C GLN A 241 29.87 19.69 -8.67
N LEU A 242 29.01 20.25 -7.83
CA LEU A 242 29.20 21.56 -7.23
C LEU A 242 30.49 21.61 -6.36
N LEU A 243 30.78 20.57 -5.58
CA LEU A 243 32.05 20.46 -4.83
C LEU A 243 33.27 20.51 -5.74
N ILE A 244 33.22 19.84 -6.89
CA ILE A 244 34.26 19.84 -7.90
C ILE A 244 34.44 21.24 -8.49
N ASP A 245 33.33 21.88 -8.87
CA ASP A 245 33.33 23.19 -9.53
C ASP A 245 33.81 24.31 -8.59
N GLN A 246 33.47 24.25 -7.30
CA GLN A 246 33.87 25.17 -6.26
C GLN A 246 35.26 24.87 -5.69
N ASN A 247 35.96 23.86 -6.24
CA ASN A 247 37.28 23.42 -5.77
C ASN A 247 37.35 23.04 -4.27
N LEU A 248 36.22 22.58 -3.72
CA LEU A 248 36.08 22.15 -2.32
C LEU A 248 36.38 20.66 -2.12
N VAL A 249 36.82 19.97 -3.14
CA VAL A 249 37.08 18.53 -3.13
C VAL A 249 38.36 18.23 -2.36
N LEU A 250 38.24 17.33 -1.37
CA LEU A 250 39.43 16.74 -0.71
C LEU A 250 39.90 15.54 -1.54
N GLY A 251 41.08 15.64 -2.15
CA GLY A 251 41.69 14.54 -2.89
C GLY A 251 41.88 14.79 -4.39
N ASN A 252 41.92 13.70 -5.18
CA ASN A 252 42.20 13.78 -6.61
C ASN A 252 40.94 14.15 -7.40
N ARG A 253 40.88 15.35 -7.97
CA ARG A 253 39.78 15.90 -8.74
C ARG A 253 39.38 14.98 -9.93
N LYS A 254 40.33 14.33 -10.58
CA LYS A 254 40.02 13.42 -11.69
C LYS A 254 39.23 12.20 -11.24
N ILE A 255 39.56 11.63 -10.08
CA ILE A 255 38.82 10.51 -9.51
C ILE A 255 37.38 10.94 -9.22
N GLN A 256 37.19 12.09 -8.64
CA GLN A 256 35.84 12.63 -8.33
C GLN A 256 35.03 12.89 -9.60
N GLN A 257 35.64 13.33 -10.68
CA GLN A 257 34.97 13.49 -11.99
C GLN A 257 34.54 12.14 -12.58
N GLU A 258 35.37 11.10 -12.46
CA GLU A 258 35.00 9.74 -12.87
C GLU A 258 33.84 9.17 -12.02
N ASP A 259 33.86 9.41 -10.70
CA ASP A 259 32.79 9.02 -9.81
C ASP A 259 31.43 9.67 -10.22
N VAL A 260 31.45 10.96 -10.56
CA VAL A 260 30.27 11.68 -11.09
C VAL A 260 29.81 11.07 -12.43
N TYR A 261 30.73 10.73 -13.32
CA TYR A 261 30.41 10.10 -14.60
C TYR A 261 29.77 8.73 -14.38
N ILE A 262 30.33 7.90 -13.50
CA ILE A 262 29.76 6.59 -13.13
C ILE A 262 28.37 6.77 -12.55
N ALA A 263 28.19 7.68 -11.58
CA ALA A 263 26.90 7.94 -10.95
C ALA A 263 25.82 8.42 -11.95
N ASN A 264 26.20 9.26 -12.93
CA ASN A 264 25.31 9.68 -14.02
C ASN A 264 24.88 8.49 -14.91
N THR A 265 25.82 7.61 -15.26
CA THR A 265 25.54 6.43 -16.08
C THR A 265 24.60 5.47 -15.37
N GLU A 266 24.83 5.23 -14.08
CA GLU A 266 23.90 4.42 -13.26
C GLU A 266 22.51 5.06 -13.11
N ASN A 267 22.45 6.39 -13.03
CA ASN A 267 21.16 7.10 -12.95
C ASN A 267 20.38 7.00 -14.27
N LEU A 268 21.07 7.07 -15.42
CA LEU A 268 20.45 6.83 -16.73
C LEU A 268 19.89 5.41 -16.83
N LYS A 269 20.66 4.41 -16.38
CA LYS A 269 20.19 3.01 -16.34
C LYS A 269 18.98 2.85 -15.44
N LEU A 270 19.00 3.44 -14.24
CA LEU A 270 17.84 3.41 -13.33
C LEU A 270 16.58 4.01 -13.97
N LYS A 271 16.72 5.15 -14.68
CA LYS A 271 15.60 5.76 -15.41
C LYS A 271 15.06 4.83 -16.52
N GLU A 272 15.93 4.12 -17.21
CA GLU A 272 15.54 3.17 -18.24
C GLU A 272 14.82 1.97 -17.65
N ASP A 273 15.33 1.40 -16.55
CA ASP A 273 14.68 0.30 -15.82
C ASP A 273 13.27 0.68 -15.34
N ILE A 274 13.09 1.90 -14.84
CA ILE A 274 11.77 2.42 -14.43
C ILE A 274 10.84 2.55 -15.64
N ARG A 275 11.30 3.08 -16.78
CA ARG A 275 10.49 3.21 -17.99
C ARG A 275 9.99 1.85 -18.49
N GLU A 276 10.87 0.85 -18.49
CA GLU A 276 10.49 -0.51 -18.85
C GLU A 276 9.54 -1.13 -17.81
N GLY A 277 9.74 -0.82 -16.53
CA GLY A 277 8.81 -1.19 -15.45
C GLY A 277 7.40 -0.67 -15.70
N VAL A 278 7.25 0.61 -16.03
CA VAL A 278 5.96 1.24 -16.37
C VAL A 278 5.26 0.54 -17.55
N LYS A 279 6.00 0.19 -18.60
CA LYS A 279 5.45 -0.54 -19.75
C LYS A 279 4.96 -1.92 -19.35
N ARG A 280 5.71 -2.63 -18.49
CA ARG A 280 5.29 -3.94 -17.95
C ARG A 280 4.04 -3.82 -17.08
N GLU A 281 3.94 -2.80 -16.22
CA GLU A 281 2.74 -2.53 -15.43
C GLU A 281 1.52 -2.31 -16.32
N TYR A 282 1.65 -1.52 -17.38
CA TYR A 282 0.57 -1.31 -18.34
C TYR A 282 0.15 -2.60 -19.05
N ALA A 283 1.11 -3.42 -19.47
CA ALA A 283 0.82 -4.73 -20.08
C ALA A 283 0.07 -5.66 -19.08
N ASN A 284 0.48 -5.66 -17.81
CA ASN A 284 -0.20 -6.42 -16.76
C ASN A 284 -1.64 -5.92 -16.52
N LEU A 285 -1.87 -4.59 -16.59
CA LEU A 285 -3.23 -4.04 -16.53
C LEU A 285 -4.08 -4.57 -17.69
N LYS A 286 -3.55 -4.60 -18.90
CA LYS A 286 -4.27 -5.15 -20.07
C LYS A 286 -4.59 -6.64 -19.93
N LEU A 287 -3.67 -7.44 -19.43
CA LEU A 287 -3.93 -8.85 -19.12
C LEU A 287 -5.03 -9.03 -18.06
N THR A 288 -5.07 -8.13 -17.07
CA THR A 288 -6.11 -8.16 -16.05
C THR A 288 -7.47 -7.74 -16.61
N GLU A 289 -7.53 -6.79 -17.54
CA GLU A 289 -8.74 -6.41 -18.29
C GLU A 289 -9.32 -7.62 -19.04
N GLU A 290 -8.50 -8.33 -19.81
CA GLU A 290 -8.92 -9.57 -20.51
C GLU A 290 -9.46 -10.64 -19.55
N ARG A 291 -8.80 -10.79 -18.38
CA ARG A 291 -9.28 -11.72 -17.34
C ARG A 291 -10.66 -11.31 -16.79
N ILE A 292 -10.88 -10.01 -16.56
CA ILE A 292 -12.16 -9.48 -16.08
C ILE A 292 -13.26 -9.74 -17.10
N GLU A 293 -13.01 -9.49 -18.39
CA GLU A 293 -13.96 -9.75 -19.46
C GLU A 293 -14.30 -11.24 -19.57
N LEU A 294 -13.31 -12.12 -19.46
CA LEU A 294 -13.54 -13.57 -19.44
C LEU A 294 -14.39 -14.00 -18.25
N LEU A 295 -14.14 -13.46 -17.06
CA LEU A 295 -14.93 -13.76 -15.86
C LEU A 295 -16.39 -13.25 -16.01
N LEU A 296 -16.57 -12.08 -16.59
CA LEU A 296 -17.90 -11.55 -16.90
C LEU A 296 -18.66 -12.47 -17.85
N TYR A 297 -18.03 -12.90 -18.93
CA TYR A 297 -18.61 -13.84 -19.87
C TYR A 297 -19.00 -15.17 -19.19
N ARG A 298 -18.10 -15.77 -18.41
CA ARG A 298 -18.38 -17.03 -17.67
C ARG A 298 -19.54 -16.87 -16.70
N LYS A 299 -19.62 -15.73 -16.02
CA LYS A 299 -20.71 -15.41 -15.11
C LYS A 299 -22.07 -15.38 -15.84
N GLU A 300 -22.14 -14.74 -17.00
CA GLU A 300 -23.38 -14.69 -17.79
C GLU A 300 -23.79 -16.07 -18.33
N VAL A 301 -22.85 -16.87 -18.81
CA VAL A 301 -23.12 -18.26 -19.20
C VAL A 301 -23.66 -19.07 -18.03
N MET A 302 -23.03 -18.98 -16.85
CA MET A 302 -23.47 -19.70 -15.64
C MET A 302 -24.89 -19.28 -15.19
N LYS A 303 -25.23 -17.99 -15.33
CA LYS A 303 -26.59 -17.50 -15.03
C LYS A 303 -27.63 -18.12 -15.96
N GLN A 304 -27.35 -18.20 -17.25
CA GLN A 304 -28.23 -18.83 -18.24
C GLN A 304 -28.41 -20.32 -17.94
N GLU A 305 -27.31 -21.02 -17.65
CA GLU A 305 -27.39 -22.43 -17.26
C GLU A 305 -28.21 -22.64 -15.98
N LEU A 306 -28.05 -21.79 -14.97
CA LEU A 306 -28.82 -21.86 -13.73
C LEU A 306 -30.33 -21.66 -14.01
N GLN A 307 -30.70 -20.72 -14.89
CA GLN A 307 -32.09 -20.52 -15.31
C GLN A 307 -32.66 -21.78 -15.98
N ASN A 308 -31.91 -22.41 -16.90
CA ASN A 308 -32.31 -23.65 -17.54
C ASN A 308 -32.48 -24.79 -16.53
N ASP A 309 -31.60 -24.91 -15.57
CA ASP A 309 -31.64 -25.93 -14.54
C ASP A 309 -32.79 -25.67 -13.55
N MET A 310 -33.16 -24.43 -13.27
CA MET A 310 -34.36 -24.10 -12.49
C MET A 310 -35.66 -24.59 -13.21
N VAL A 311 -35.70 -24.50 -14.55
CA VAL A 311 -36.81 -25.10 -15.33
C VAL A 311 -36.81 -26.63 -15.21
N ARG A 312 -35.63 -27.27 -15.35
CA ARG A 312 -35.50 -28.73 -15.21
C ARG A 312 -35.92 -29.22 -13.81
N LEU A 313 -35.63 -28.43 -12.75
CA LEU A 313 -36.09 -28.74 -11.38
C LEU A 313 -37.63 -28.77 -11.30
N LYS A 314 -38.32 -27.81 -11.93
CA LYS A 314 -39.81 -27.80 -11.97
C LYS A 314 -40.39 -29.05 -12.59
N TYR A 315 -39.69 -29.68 -13.53
CA TYR A 315 -40.10 -30.94 -14.16
C TYR A 315 -39.52 -32.20 -13.45
N GLY A 316 -38.90 -32.04 -12.28
CA GLY A 316 -38.32 -33.14 -11.50
C GLY A 316 -37.13 -33.83 -12.13
N LYS A 317 -36.49 -33.19 -13.15
CA LYS A 317 -35.36 -33.78 -13.89
C LYS A 317 -34.03 -33.64 -13.18
N ILE A 318 -33.91 -32.74 -12.22
CA ILE A 318 -32.72 -32.51 -11.40
C ILE A 318 -33.11 -32.31 -9.94
N SER A 319 -32.14 -32.46 -9.04
CA SER A 319 -32.36 -32.32 -7.60
C SER A 319 -32.27 -30.85 -7.16
N LYS A 320 -32.92 -30.50 -6.05
CA LYS A 320 -32.78 -29.20 -5.41
C LYS A 320 -31.33 -28.95 -4.96
N PHE A 321 -30.64 -30.01 -4.56
CA PHE A 321 -29.21 -29.94 -4.15
C PHE A 321 -28.33 -29.50 -5.30
N SER A 322 -28.53 -30.02 -6.54
CA SER A 322 -27.77 -29.58 -7.72
C SER A 322 -27.97 -28.09 -8.06
N ILE A 323 -29.16 -27.53 -7.78
CA ILE A 323 -29.40 -26.10 -7.92
C ILE A 323 -28.61 -25.31 -6.88
N GLU A 324 -28.55 -25.78 -5.63
CA GLU A 324 -27.77 -25.13 -4.56
C GLU A 324 -26.26 -25.13 -4.88
N GLU A 325 -25.75 -26.26 -5.41
CA GLU A 325 -24.37 -26.35 -5.88
C GLU A 325 -24.08 -25.33 -7.01
N LYS A 326 -24.99 -25.25 -7.99
CA LYS A 326 -24.79 -24.32 -9.12
C LYS A 326 -24.90 -22.84 -8.72
N LYS A 327 -25.77 -22.52 -7.77
CA LYS A 327 -25.82 -21.18 -7.16
C LYS A 327 -24.51 -20.82 -6.46
N MET A 328 -23.92 -21.78 -5.77
CA MET A 328 -22.64 -21.57 -5.11
C MET A 328 -21.48 -21.36 -6.11
N GLN A 329 -21.48 -22.10 -7.23
CA GLN A 329 -20.53 -21.88 -8.31
C GLN A 329 -20.68 -20.49 -8.94
N LEU A 330 -21.93 -20.01 -9.13
CA LEU A 330 -22.19 -18.66 -9.61
C LEU A 330 -21.69 -17.60 -8.61
N SER A 331 -21.96 -17.78 -7.31
CA SER A 331 -21.46 -16.89 -6.25
C SER A 331 -19.94 -16.79 -6.26
N GLU A 332 -19.25 -17.93 -6.44
CA GLU A 332 -17.79 -17.96 -6.55
C GLU A 332 -17.28 -17.20 -7.79
N LEU A 333 -17.93 -17.33 -8.95
CA LEU A 333 -17.60 -16.54 -10.14
C LEU A 333 -17.83 -15.03 -9.93
N GLU A 334 -18.92 -14.66 -9.25
CA GLU A 334 -19.22 -13.26 -8.91
C GLU A 334 -18.17 -12.69 -7.96
N ARG A 335 -17.70 -13.48 -7.01
CA ARG A 335 -16.61 -13.12 -6.10
C ARG A 335 -15.30 -12.92 -6.87
N GLN A 336 -14.91 -13.89 -7.73
CA GLN A 336 -13.71 -13.81 -8.54
C GLN A 336 -13.71 -12.58 -9.46
N TYR A 337 -14.86 -12.27 -10.08
CA TYR A 337 -15.04 -11.05 -10.88
C TYR A 337 -14.82 -9.80 -10.03
N THR A 338 -15.47 -9.71 -8.88
CA THR A 338 -15.37 -8.55 -7.97
C THR A 338 -13.93 -8.37 -7.47
N GLU A 339 -13.25 -9.47 -7.12
CA GLU A 339 -11.87 -9.47 -6.69
C GLU A 339 -10.93 -8.98 -7.80
N SER A 340 -11.09 -9.51 -9.03
CA SER A 340 -10.29 -9.07 -10.18
C SER A 340 -10.51 -7.60 -10.52
N VAL A 341 -11.73 -7.06 -10.35
CA VAL A 341 -12.00 -5.63 -10.51
C VAL A 341 -11.27 -4.79 -9.46
N LYS A 342 -11.27 -5.24 -8.20
CA LYS A 342 -10.55 -4.57 -7.12
C LYS A 342 -9.03 -4.59 -7.35
N GLU A 343 -8.48 -5.75 -7.71
CA GLU A 343 -7.06 -5.91 -8.06
C GLU A 343 -6.67 -4.98 -9.21
N TYR A 344 -7.50 -4.91 -10.24
CA TYR A 344 -7.29 -4.01 -11.37
C TYR A 344 -7.26 -2.55 -10.96
N GLU A 345 -8.24 -2.09 -10.17
CA GLU A 345 -8.29 -0.69 -9.72
C GLU A 345 -7.11 -0.33 -8.81
N LEU A 346 -6.66 -1.25 -7.96
CA LEU A 346 -5.45 -1.06 -7.16
C LEU A 346 -4.20 -0.93 -8.04
N ALA A 347 -4.03 -1.83 -9.01
CA ALA A 347 -2.92 -1.80 -9.94
C ALA A 347 -2.95 -0.53 -10.81
N LYS A 348 -4.13 -0.07 -11.23
CA LYS A 348 -4.33 1.17 -11.98
C LYS A 348 -3.95 2.40 -11.16
N ILE A 349 -4.35 2.46 -9.88
CA ILE A 349 -3.96 3.54 -8.97
C ILE A 349 -2.43 3.57 -8.80
N HIS A 350 -1.80 2.40 -8.62
CA HIS A 350 -0.34 2.29 -8.54
C HIS A 350 0.32 2.78 -9.83
N PHE A 351 -0.13 2.30 -10.99
CA PHE A 351 0.36 2.73 -12.30
C PHE A 351 0.23 4.26 -12.50
N GLN A 352 -0.88 4.86 -12.08
CA GLN A 352 -1.10 6.31 -12.19
C GLN A 352 -0.28 7.13 -11.19
N ASN A 353 0.25 6.51 -10.16
CA ASN A 353 1.07 7.16 -9.15
C ASN A 353 2.52 7.29 -9.65
N LEU A 354 2.87 8.43 -10.24
CA LEU A 354 4.20 8.69 -10.82
C LEU A 354 5.38 8.56 -9.84
N TYR A 355 5.13 8.55 -8.52
CA TYR A 355 6.19 8.38 -7.51
C TYR A 355 6.67 6.94 -7.38
N VAL A 356 5.83 5.97 -7.70
CA VAL A 356 6.10 4.53 -7.49
C VAL A 356 5.95 3.70 -8.77
N SER A 357 5.29 4.23 -9.80
CA SER A 357 5.10 3.53 -11.08
C SER A 357 6.45 3.12 -11.68
N GLY A 358 6.54 1.87 -12.11
CA GLY A 358 7.76 1.28 -12.66
C GLY A 358 8.79 0.85 -11.62
N SER A 359 8.59 1.12 -10.32
CA SER A 359 9.43 0.55 -9.27
C SER A 359 8.98 -0.88 -8.96
N ASN A 360 9.92 -1.82 -9.01
CA ASN A 360 9.65 -3.18 -8.56
C ASN A 360 9.37 -3.14 -7.05
N LEU A 361 8.11 -3.37 -6.66
CA LEU A 361 7.72 -3.67 -5.29
C LEU A 361 7.97 -5.13 -4.98
#